data_9ff88c4e6c3722013c079cd7307f29b5
#
_entry.id   9ff88c4e6c3722013c079cd7307f29b5
#
_cell.length_a   1.000
_cell.length_b   1.000
_cell.length_c   1.000
_cell.angle_alpha   90.00
_cell.angle_beta   90.00
_cell.angle_gamma   90.00
#
_symmetry.space_group_name_H-M   'P 1'
#
loop_
_entity.id
_entity.type
_entity.pdbx_description
1 polymer ?
#
loop_
_entity_poly.entity_id
_entity_poly.type
_entity_poly.pdbx_seq_one_letter_code
_entity_poly.pdbx_strand_id
1 'polypeptide(L)'
;MFRHPLAKLLLLGQLVLVSWMAQAAPPVEVEDVMGRKVSLSLPASRIVLGFYPEDYLAVAGEGGAERLVGMSLGWFMKSRPAIWSLYVASQPQLAKVPDLGNVQDQSFSIEKTLAVKPDLVILAKWQYEALAADLPRLEQAGIPVVVIDYNAQTLTQHMASTLLLGKL
;
A
#
# COMPACT_ATOMS: atom_id res chain seq x y z
N MET A 1 -17.41 -67.55 40.75
CA MET A 1 -16.60 -66.44 41.31
C MET A 1 -15.50 -66.13 40.31
N PHE A 2 -15.82 -65.37 39.25
CA PHE A 2 -14.83 -64.95 38.21
C PHE A 2 -14.98 -63.45 37.97
N ARG A 3 -13.93 -62.71 38.34
CA ARG A 3 -13.81 -61.25 38.14
C ARG A 3 -13.13 -61.01 36.79
N HIS A 4 -13.84 -60.39 35.84
CA HIS A 4 -13.22 -59.88 34.64
C HIS A 4 -12.74 -58.44 34.85
N PRO A 5 -11.45 -58.12 34.52
CA PRO A 5 -11.04 -56.72 34.50
C PRO A 5 -11.42 -56.08 33.17
N LEU A 6 -12.17 -54.97 33.27
CA LEU A 6 -12.46 -54.07 32.13
C LEU A 6 -11.18 -53.39 31.65
N ALA A 7 -10.73 -53.77 30.48
CA ALA A 7 -9.66 -53.04 29.76
C ALA A 7 -10.22 -51.67 29.26
N LYS A 8 -9.75 -50.60 29.87
CA LYS A 8 -10.01 -49.23 29.40
C LYS A 8 -9.12 -48.97 28.18
N LEU A 9 -9.74 -48.95 26.98
CA LEU A 9 -9.11 -48.54 25.74
C LEU A 9 -9.08 -47.01 25.70
N LEU A 10 -7.91 -46.42 25.99
CA LEU A 10 -7.65 -44.99 25.79
C LEU A 10 -7.34 -44.75 24.31
N LEU A 11 -8.33 -44.29 23.55
CA LEU A 11 -8.10 -43.68 22.21
C LEU A 11 -7.48 -42.31 22.39
N LEU A 12 -6.16 -42.19 22.19
CA LEU A 12 -5.51 -40.91 21.97
C LEU A 12 -5.83 -40.45 20.56
N GLY A 13 -6.82 -39.54 20.47
CA GLY A 13 -7.06 -38.74 19.26
C GLY A 13 -5.92 -37.75 19.06
N GLN A 14 -5.02 -38.04 18.14
CA GLN A 14 -4.03 -37.06 17.68
C GLN A 14 -4.77 -36.02 16.80
N LEU A 15 -5.03 -34.83 17.37
CA LEU A 15 -5.49 -33.66 16.62
C LEU A 15 -4.32 -33.17 15.77
N VAL A 16 -4.28 -33.55 14.50
CA VAL A 16 -3.36 -32.98 13.52
C VAL A 16 -3.86 -31.58 13.18
N LEU A 17 -3.31 -30.57 13.85
CA LEU A 17 -3.45 -29.17 13.47
C LEU A 17 -2.69 -28.95 12.16
N VAL A 18 -3.39 -29.09 11.05
CA VAL A 18 -2.88 -28.63 9.75
C VAL A 18 -2.92 -27.11 9.79
N SER A 19 -1.80 -26.50 10.18
CA SER A 19 -1.59 -25.07 10.02
C SER A 19 -1.58 -24.77 8.52
N TRP A 20 -2.68 -24.27 7.99
CA TRP A 20 -2.70 -23.65 6.67
C TRP A 20 -1.85 -22.37 6.77
N MET A 21 -0.57 -22.49 6.46
CA MET A 21 0.24 -21.33 6.12
C MET A 21 -0.37 -20.74 4.85
N ALA A 22 -1.03 -19.60 5.00
CA ALA A 22 -1.42 -18.80 3.84
C ALA A 22 -0.14 -18.50 3.07
N GLN A 23 0.04 -19.19 1.96
CA GLN A 23 1.21 -19.00 1.09
C GLN A 23 0.99 -17.64 0.42
N ALA A 24 1.82 -16.66 0.78
CA ALA A 24 1.82 -15.38 0.08
C ALA A 24 1.99 -15.66 -1.42
N ALA A 25 1.18 -15.02 -2.25
CA ALA A 25 1.33 -15.14 -3.70
C ALA A 25 2.77 -14.74 -4.08
N PRO A 26 3.37 -15.41 -5.08
CA PRO A 26 4.71 -15.05 -5.51
C PRO A 26 4.73 -13.58 -5.94
N PRO A 27 5.84 -12.85 -5.67
CA PRO A 27 5.94 -11.46 -6.06
C PRO A 27 5.84 -11.32 -7.58
N VAL A 28 5.17 -10.25 -8.02
CA VAL A 28 5.00 -9.89 -9.42
C VAL A 28 5.96 -8.75 -9.74
N GLU A 29 6.60 -8.78 -10.89
CA GLU A 29 7.42 -7.68 -11.39
C GLU A 29 6.54 -6.71 -12.19
N VAL A 30 6.56 -5.43 -11.82
CA VAL A 30 5.94 -4.35 -12.58
C VAL A 30 7.03 -3.37 -13.04
N GLU A 31 6.85 -2.76 -14.20
CA GLU A 31 7.68 -1.66 -14.68
C GLU A 31 6.97 -0.34 -14.40
N ASP A 32 7.67 0.57 -13.72
CA ASP A 32 7.12 1.88 -13.41
C ASP A 32 7.44 2.92 -14.52
N VAL A 33 6.92 4.14 -14.36
CA VAL A 33 7.07 5.18 -15.40
C VAL A 33 8.52 5.69 -15.56
N MET A 34 9.43 5.29 -14.70
CA MET A 34 10.87 5.55 -14.83
C MET A 34 11.62 4.38 -15.49
N GLY A 35 10.92 3.34 -15.94
CA GLY A 35 11.51 2.12 -16.53
C GLY A 35 12.14 1.19 -15.49
N ARG A 36 11.84 1.39 -14.19
CA ARG A 36 12.36 0.53 -13.12
C ARG A 36 11.49 -0.69 -12.94
N LYS A 37 12.13 -1.85 -12.81
CA LYS A 37 11.46 -3.09 -12.45
C LYS A 37 11.34 -3.19 -10.94
N VAL A 38 10.11 -3.27 -10.46
CA VAL A 38 9.78 -3.33 -9.04
C VAL A 38 9.05 -4.64 -8.75
N SER A 39 9.59 -5.41 -7.81
CA SER A 39 9.00 -6.68 -7.36
C SER A 39 8.14 -6.42 -6.13
N LEU A 40 6.86 -6.80 -6.18
CA LEU A 40 5.90 -6.59 -5.09
C LEU A 40 4.81 -7.66 -5.07
N SER A 41 4.17 -7.83 -3.93
CA SER A 41 3.00 -8.71 -3.80
C SER A 41 1.73 -7.97 -4.23
N LEU A 42 0.88 -8.61 -5.04
CA LEU A 42 -0.36 -8.03 -5.52
C LEU A 42 -1.57 -8.87 -5.08
N PRO A 43 -2.74 -8.23 -4.86
CA PRO A 43 -2.93 -6.77 -4.82
C PRO A 43 -2.27 -6.15 -3.59
N ALA A 44 -1.74 -4.92 -3.73
CA ALA A 44 -1.25 -4.16 -2.60
C ALA A 44 -2.41 -3.80 -1.66
N SER A 45 -2.23 -4.01 -0.36
CA SER A 45 -3.31 -3.85 0.63
C SER A 45 -3.07 -2.71 1.63
N ARG A 46 -1.83 -2.27 1.74
CA ARG A 46 -1.39 -1.22 2.68
C ARG A 46 -0.54 -0.18 1.95
N ILE A 47 -1.22 0.75 1.31
CA ILE A 47 -0.60 1.70 0.39
C ILE A 47 -0.31 3.02 1.09
N VAL A 48 0.91 3.52 0.95
CA VAL A 48 1.25 4.92 1.18
C VAL A 48 1.23 5.66 -0.16
N LEU A 49 0.44 6.74 -0.22
CA LEU A 49 0.28 7.56 -1.41
C LEU A 49 0.92 8.93 -1.21
N GLY A 50 2.00 9.22 -1.94
CA GLY A 50 2.71 10.48 -1.85
C GLY A 50 2.03 11.64 -2.59
N PHE A 51 1.39 11.36 -3.74
CA PHE A 51 0.73 12.38 -4.57
C PHE A 51 -0.38 11.78 -5.44
N TYR A 52 -1.11 12.62 -6.18
CA TYR A 52 -2.20 12.25 -7.10
C TYR A 52 -3.36 11.48 -6.45
N PRO A 53 -3.95 11.99 -5.36
CA PRO A 53 -5.05 11.28 -4.69
C PRO A 53 -6.29 11.14 -5.58
N GLU A 54 -6.57 12.12 -6.44
CA GLU A 54 -7.71 12.08 -7.37
C GLU A 54 -7.54 10.95 -8.39
N ASP A 55 -6.35 10.85 -8.99
CA ASP A 55 -6.04 9.82 -10.00
C ASP A 55 -6.05 8.42 -9.38
N TYR A 56 -5.45 8.29 -8.19
CA TYR A 56 -5.47 7.02 -7.45
C TYR A 56 -6.91 6.59 -7.14
N LEU A 57 -7.72 7.45 -6.55
CA LEU A 57 -9.10 7.11 -6.17
C LEU A 57 -9.98 6.82 -7.39
N ALA A 58 -9.75 7.52 -8.51
CA ALA A 58 -10.47 7.27 -9.76
C ALA A 58 -10.17 5.88 -10.34
N VAL A 59 -8.91 5.41 -10.27
CA VAL A 59 -8.50 4.11 -10.80
C VAL A 59 -8.79 2.98 -9.83
N ALA A 60 -8.51 3.18 -8.52
CA ALA A 60 -8.71 2.17 -7.50
C ALA A 60 -10.19 1.89 -7.20
N GLY A 61 -11.10 2.80 -7.55
CA GLY A 61 -12.54 2.64 -7.40
C GLY A 61 -13.02 2.46 -5.96
N GLU A 62 -14.15 1.76 -5.81
CA GLU A 62 -14.70 1.41 -4.50
C GLU A 62 -13.71 0.54 -3.72
N GLY A 63 -13.49 0.86 -2.44
CA GLY A 63 -12.51 0.17 -1.58
C GLY A 63 -11.06 0.66 -1.75
N GLY A 64 -10.74 1.47 -2.76
CA GLY A 64 -9.38 2.01 -2.95
C GLY A 64 -8.88 2.81 -1.75
N ALA A 65 -9.75 3.62 -1.15
CA ALA A 65 -9.41 4.40 0.04
C ALA A 65 -9.15 3.54 1.30
N GLU A 66 -9.71 2.34 1.39
CA GLU A 66 -9.50 1.42 2.51
C GLU A 66 -8.09 0.86 2.54
N ARG A 67 -7.42 0.82 1.38
CA ARG A 67 -6.03 0.38 1.25
C ARG A 67 -5.03 1.46 1.66
N LEU A 68 -5.45 2.72 1.80
CA LEU A 68 -4.55 3.83 2.16
C LEU A 68 -4.24 3.83 3.65
N VAL A 69 -2.99 3.60 4.00
CA VAL A 69 -2.48 3.62 5.39
C VAL A 69 -1.68 4.87 5.71
N GLY A 70 -1.42 5.74 4.75
CA GLY A 70 -0.78 7.03 4.91
C GLY A 70 -0.79 7.83 3.62
N MET A 71 -0.83 9.15 3.70
CA MET A 71 -0.84 10.07 2.55
C MET A 71 -0.07 11.35 2.83
N SER A 72 0.38 12.03 1.77
CA SER A 72 0.79 13.44 1.82
C SER A 72 -0.44 14.34 1.73
N LEU A 73 -1.08 14.63 2.85
CA LEU A 73 -2.37 15.34 2.88
C LEU A 73 -2.25 16.86 2.98
N GLY A 74 -1.21 17.37 3.65
CA GLY A 74 -1.12 18.75 4.06
C GLY A 74 -1.28 19.76 2.91
N TRP A 75 -0.64 19.51 1.75
CA TRP A 75 -0.80 20.37 0.59
C TRP A 75 -2.19 20.25 -0.04
N PHE A 76 -2.69 19.03 -0.21
CA PHE A 76 -3.98 18.77 -0.85
C PHE A 76 -5.13 19.40 -0.05
N MET A 77 -5.15 19.21 1.26
CA MET A 77 -6.15 19.80 2.16
C MET A 77 -6.13 21.34 2.14
N LYS A 78 -4.94 21.94 2.06
CA LYS A 78 -4.80 23.41 2.02
C LYS A 78 -5.19 24.00 0.66
N SER A 79 -4.79 23.34 -0.44
CA SER A 79 -4.95 23.86 -1.79
C SER A 79 -6.31 23.53 -2.41
N ARG A 80 -6.94 22.42 -1.99
CA ARG A 80 -8.20 21.91 -2.53
C ARG A 80 -9.18 21.46 -1.43
N PRO A 81 -9.49 22.30 -0.43
CA PRO A 81 -10.30 21.89 0.72
C PRO A 81 -11.72 21.44 0.35
N ALA A 82 -12.33 22.07 -0.65
CA ALA A 82 -13.66 21.67 -1.11
C ALA A 82 -13.67 20.27 -1.74
N ILE A 83 -12.66 19.95 -2.55
CA ILE A 83 -12.51 18.62 -3.16
C ILE A 83 -12.24 17.57 -2.08
N TRP A 84 -11.35 17.88 -1.12
CA TRP A 84 -11.11 17.00 0.02
C TRP A 84 -12.39 16.69 0.79
N SER A 85 -13.22 17.71 1.07
CA SER A 85 -14.51 17.52 1.75
C SER A 85 -15.45 16.59 1.01
N LEU A 86 -15.50 16.67 -0.34
CA LEU A 86 -16.29 15.75 -1.17
C LEU A 86 -15.80 14.32 -1.09
N TYR A 87 -14.47 14.11 -1.13
CA TYR A 87 -13.89 12.77 -0.97
C TYR A 87 -14.19 12.19 0.40
N VAL A 88 -14.01 12.96 1.47
CA VAL A 88 -14.33 12.50 2.84
C VAL A 88 -15.82 12.22 3.01
N ALA A 89 -16.70 12.99 2.38
CA ALA A 89 -18.14 12.74 2.43
C ALA A 89 -18.53 11.42 1.75
N SER A 90 -17.88 11.08 0.63
CA SER A 90 -18.12 9.83 -0.11
C SER A 90 -17.37 8.63 0.50
N GLN A 91 -16.20 8.84 1.09
CA GLN A 91 -15.32 7.83 1.64
C GLN A 91 -14.78 8.28 3.01
N PRO A 92 -15.58 8.16 4.10
CA PRO A 92 -15.26 8.72 5.42
C PRO A 92 -13.97 8.18 6.05
N GLN A 93 -13.48 7.01 5.62
CA GLN A 93 -12.21 6.42 6.05
C GLN A 93 -11.01 7.32 5.69
N LEU A 94 -11.09 8.14 4.65
CA LEU A 94 -10.01 9.05 4.26
C LEU A 94 -9.68 10.07 5.36
N ALA A 95 -10.66 10.49 6.15
CA ALA A 95 -10.43 11.40 7.28
C ALA A 95 -9.55 10.80 8.38
N LYS A 96 -9.36 9.48 8.40
CA LYS A 96 -8.57 8.75 9.39
C LYS A 96 -7.17 8.40 8.90
N VAL A 97 -6.88 8.62 7.61
CA VAL A 97 -5.57 8.32 7.02
C VAL A 97 -4.53 9.29 7.59
N PRO A 98 -3.43 8.79 8.18
CA PRO A 98 -2.37 9.64 8.72
C PRO A 98 -1.75 10.54 7.66
N ASP A 99 -1.50 11.81 8.01
CA ASP A 99 -0.68 12.72 7.22
C ASP A 99 0.81 12.45 7.47
N LEU A 100 1.51 12.08 6.42
CA LEU A 100 2.94 11.78 6.45
C LEU A 100 3.82 13.00 6.18
N GLY A 101 3.21 14.17 6.02
CA GLY A 101 3.90 15.39 5.59
C GLY A 101 4.02 15.49 4.07
N ASN A 102 4.79 16.46 3.60
CA ASN A 102 4.84 16.85 2.21
C ASN A 102 6.29 17.04 1.74
N VAL A 103 6.61 16.57 0.55
CA VAL A 103 7.95 16.70 -0.04
C VAL A 103 8.28 18.15 -0.42
N GLN A 104 7.27 18.95 -0.87
CA GLN A 104 7.50 20.34 -1.27
C GLN A 104 7.96 21.23 -0.13
N ASP A 105 7.49 21.00 1.09
CA ASP A 105 7.88 21.74 2.30
C ASP A 105 8.86 20.97 3.19
N GLN A 106 9.45 19.89 2.67
CA GLN A 106 10.44 19.04 3.33
C GLN A 106 9.94 18.42 4.65
N SER A 107 8.64 18.25 4.80
CA SER A 107 8.03 17.65 5.99
C SER A 107 7.66 16.18 5.83
N PHE A 108 7.83 15.59 4.63
CA PHE A 108 7.56 14.17 4.40
C PHE A 108 8.47 13.29 5.29
N SER A 109 7.86 12.40 6.05
CA SER A 109 8.59 11.61 7.05
C SER A 109 8.66 10.13 6.66
N ILE A 110 9.87 9.66 6.41
CA ILE A 110 10.17 8.23 6.21
C ILE A 110 9.87 7.44 7.49
N GLU A 111 10.11 8.00 8.67
CA GLU A 111 9.81 7.35 9.95
C GLU A 111 8.31 7.09 10.11
N LYS A 112 7.47 8.08 9.81
CA LYS A 112 6.01 7.91 9.80
C LYS A 112 5.59 6.89 8.75
N THR A 113 6.22 6.92 7.57
CA THR A 113 5.97 5.95 6.50
C THR A 113 6.27 4.52 6.96
N LEU A 114 7.41 4.29 7.59
CA LEU A 114 7.77 2.99 8.15
C LEU A 114 6.83 2.57 9.28
N ALA A 115 6.40 3.51 10.13
CA ALA A 115 5.52 3.22 11.26
C ALA A 115 4.13 2.70 10.85
N VAL A 116 3.60 3.13 9.71
CA VAL A 116 2.32 2.64 9.18
C VAL A 116 2.44 1.29 8.47
N LYS A 117 3.65 0.73 8.36
CA LYS A 117 3.96 -0.61 7.79
C LYS A 117 3.26 -0.85 6.44
N PRO A 118 3.55 -0.06 5.42
CA PRO A 118 2.97 -0.26 4.09
C PRO A 118 3.56 -1.50 3.42
N ASP A 119 2.81 -2.09 2.51
CA ASP A 119 3.31 -3.10 1.57
C ASP A 119 3.66 -2.47 0.20
N LEU A 120 3.31 -1.20 -0.01
CA LEU A 120 3.64 -0.42 -1.18
C LEU A 120 3.68 1.08 -0.87
N VAL A 121 4.67 1.77 -1.43
CA VAL A 121 4.71 3.25 -1.49
C VAL A 121 4.57 3.69 -2.94
N ILE A 122 3.62 4.57 -3.23
CA ILE A 122 3.42 5.17 -4.54
C ILE A 122 3.86 6.64 -4.47
N LEU A 123 4.85 7.01 -5.27
CA LEU A 123 5.36 8.38 -5.35
C LEU A 123 5.16 8.97 -6.74
N ALA A 124 4.99 10.30 -6.80
CA ALA A 124 5.19 11.02 -8.05
C ALA A 124 6.67 11.01 -8.43
N LYS A 125 6.98 11.07 -9.73
CA LYS A 125 8.37 11.10 -10.22
C LYS A 125 9.22 12.16 -9.51
N TRP A 126 8.74 13.39 -9.44
CA TRP A 126 9.45 14.48 -8.77
C TRP A 126 9.66 14.24 -7.26
N GLN A 127 8.75 13.53 -6.59
CA GLN A 127 8.92 13.15 -5.18
C GLN A 127 10.01 12.09 -5.02
N TYR A 128 10.01 11.09 -5.90
CA TYR A 128 11.03 10.05 -5.93
C TYR A 128 12.43 10.67 -6.09
N GLU A 129 12.57 11.62 -7.02
CA GLU A 129 13.82 12.33 -7.24
C GLU A 129 14.24 13.19 -6.03
N ALA A 130 13.29 13.90 -5.41
CA ALA A 130 13.56 14.72 -4.25
C ALA A 130 13.90 13.92 -2.97
N LEU A 131 13.36 12.70 -2.84
CA LEU A 131 13.60 11.81 -1.70
C LEU A 131 14.75 10.84 -1.92
N ALA A 132 15.54 10.96 -2.98
CA ALA A 132 16.55 9.98 -3.38
C ALA A 132 17.51 9.55 -2.24
N ALA A 133 17.87 10.47 -1.34
CA ALA A 133 18.72 10.17 -0.19
C ALA A 133 18.06 9.30 0.89
N ASP A 134 16.73 9.34 0.97
CA ASP A 134 15.94 8.67 2.00
C ASP A 134 15.34 7.33 1.53
N LEU A 135 15.19 7.13 0.22
CA LEU A 135 14.61 5.92 -0.37
C LEU A 135 15.30 4.62 0.06
N PRO A 136 16.64 4.55 0.23
CA PRO A 136 17.31 3.34 0.69
C PRO A 136 16.79 2.81 2.02
N ARG A 137 16.20 3.66 2.87
CA ARG A 137 15.60 3.26 4.16
C ARG A 137 14.32 2.46 3.95
N LEU A 138 13.52 2.77 2.92
CA LEU A 138 12.33 1.99 2.54
C LEU A 138 12.75 0.65 1.93
N GLU A 139 13.77 0.66 1.05
CA GLU A 139 14.30 -0.55 0.42
C GLU A 139 14.88 -1.52 1.47
N GLN A 140 15.65 -1.02 2.44
CA GLN A 140 16.19 -1.82 3.56
C GLN A 140 15.08 -2.43 4.43
N ALA A 141 13.93 -1.75 4.52
CA ALA A 141 12.75 -2.27 5.21
C ALA A 141 11.93 -3.26 4.34
N GLY A 142 12.36 -3.54 3.11
CA GLY A 142 11.66 -4.42 2.17
C GLY A 142 10.37 -3.82 1.61
N ILE A 143 10.22 -2.49 1.65
CA ILE A 143 9.04 -1.79 1.16
C ILE A 143 9.28 -1.33 -0.28
N PRO A 144 8.55 -1.88 -1.28
CA PRO A 144 8.67 -1.48 -2.66
C PRO A 144 8.14 -0.06 -2.88
N VAL A 145 8.83 0.68 -3.75
CA VAL A 145 8.43 2.03 -4.17
C VAL A 145 8.16 2.02 -5.66
N VAL A 146 6.94 2.37 -6.05
CA VAL A 146 6.49 2.51 -7.45
C VAL A 146 6.31 3.99 -7.78
N VAL A 147 6.73 4.38 -8.97
CA VAL A 147 6.65 5.77 -9.45
C VAL A 147 5.59 5.90 -10.53
N ILE A 148 4.75 6.92 -10.38
CA ILE A 148 3.76 7.37 -11.38
C ILE A 148 4.00 8.84 -11.73
N ASP A 149 3.53 9.29 -12.88
CA ASP A 149 3.72 10.68 -13.32
C ASP A 149 2.53 11.19 -14.13
N TYR A 150 1.67 11.98 -13.46
CA TYR A 150 0.58 12.71 -14.12
C TYR A 150 0.94 14.19 -14.38
N ASN A 151 2.15 14.64 -14.01
CA ASN A 151 2.68 15.95 -14.40
C ASN A 151 3.31 15.91 -15.79
N ALA A 152 3.54 14.71 -16.33
CA ALA A 152 4.02 14.57 -17.70
C ALA A 152 3.06 15.20 -18.72
N GLN A 153 3.63 15.77 -19.80
CA GLN A 153 2.85 16.52 -20.79
C GLN A 153 2.36 15.67 -21.97
N THR A 154 2.43 14.33 -21.85
CA THR A 154 2.06 13.42 -22.93
C THR A 154 0.99 12.42 -22.51
N LEU A 155 0.06 12.11 -23.41
CA LEU A 155 -0.95 11.09 -23.21
C LEU A 155 -0.33 9.72 -22.87
N THR A 156 0.76 9.35 -23.55
CA THR A 156 1.43 8.06 -23.34
C THR A 156 1.89 7.89 -21.89
N GLN A 157 2.45 8.93 -21.28
CA GLN A 157 2.93 8.89 -19.89
C GLN A 157 1.76 8.85 -18.89
N HIS A 158 0.66 9.59 -19.14
CA HIS A 158 -0.55 9.49 -18.33
C HIS A 158 -1.16 8.09 -18.41
N MET A 159 -1.25 7.52 -19.62
CA MET A 159 -1.74 6.14 -19.80
C MET A 159 -0.87 5.13 -19.06
N ALA A 160 0.45 5.26 -19.11
CA ALA A 160 1.37 4.36 -18.40
C ALA A 160 1.12 4.39 -16.89
N SER A 161 0.96 5.59 -16.29
CA SER A 161 0.62 5.77 -14.88
C SER A 161 -0.74 5.13 -14.53
N THR A 162 -1.76 5.35 -15.36
CA THR A 162 -3.11 4.80 -15.15
C THR A 162 -3.12 3.27 -15.23
N LEU A 163 -2.47 2.69 -16.24
CA LEU A 163 -2.36 1.24 -16.41
C LEU A 163 -1.57 0.60 -15.26
N LEU A 164 -0.54 1.29 -14.77
CA LEU A 164 0.23 0.83 -13.62
C LEU A 164 -0.63 0.85 -12.36
N LEU A 165 -1.33 1.94 -12.05
CA LEU A 165 -2.25 2.02 -10.91
C LEU A 165 -3.32 0.92 -10.94
N GLY A 166 -3.86 0.61 -12.14
CA GLY A 166 -4.86 -0.46 -12.31
C GLY A 166 -4.32 -1.87 -12.09
N LYS A 167 -2.99 -2.06 -12.05
CA LYS A 167 -2.34 -3.35 -11.71
C LYS A 167 -2.07 -3.50 -10.22
N LEU A 168 -1.92 -2.40 -9.47
CA LEU A 168 -1.56 -2.37 -8.05
C LEU A 168 -2.76 -2.62 -7.15
#